data_aefbbbf5006f46179681efd46a0c681d
#
_entry.id   aefbbbf5006f46179681efd46a0c681d
#
_cell.length_a   1.000
_cell.length_b   1.000
_cell.length_c   1.000
_cell.angle_alpha   90.00
_cell.angle_beta   90.00
_cell.angle_gamma   90.00
#
_symmetry.space_group_name_H-M   'P 1'
#
loop_
_entity.id
_entity.type
_entity.pdbx_description
1 polymer ?
#
loop_
_entity_poly.entity_id
_entity_poly.type
_entity_poly.pdbx_seq_one_letter_code
_entity_poly.pdbx_strand_id
1 'polypeptide(L)'
;MSKRKLILPTLRARMGDWTYYISVMTFNEIADRISLTDEIHKNKGLKSLIQREVKDRTKRIVEYLKTQEQRFFNALIIGIYDGNPTYQELDIEKYENLKEEEIDYLSKTFGILTLSGKEKLFAIDGQHRTKAIKVGIKEKEGLHNEEITVIFLAHKNTPDGLIRTRRLFSTLNRYAKPVSKSEIIAIDEEDNCAIITRNLVEDFPLLQGIIQFNQTRSISVSNKTAFTNIIVLYDFVTVILTNQNVFGIK
;
A
#
# COMPACT_ATOMS: atom_id res chain seq x y z
N MET A 1 25.52 7.81 -12.84
CA MET A 1 25.61 6.56 -13.66
C MET A 1 24.25 6.24 -14.23
N SER A 2 24.15 5.91 -15.53
CA SER A 2 22.90 5.40 -16.11
C SER A 2 22.59 4.03 -15.52
N LYS A 3 21.35 3.80 -15.09
CA LYS A 3 20.91 2.49 -14.61
C LYS A 3 20.80 1.52 -15.78
N ARG A 4 20.87 0.22 -15.49
CA ARG A 4 20.71 -0.83 -16.51
C ARG A 4 19.30 -0.75 -17.14
N LYS A 5 19.21 -1.06 -18.44
CA LYS A 5 17.92 -1.25 -19.13
C LYS A 5 17.05 -2.23 -18.33
N LEU A 6 15.77 -1.94 -18.19
CA LEU A 6 14.78 -2.79 -17.53
C LEU A 6 13.66 -3.12 -18.51
N ILE A 7 13.31 -4.39 -18.61
CA ILE A 7 12.26 -4.91 -19.49
C ILE A 7 11.21 -5.54 -18.59
N LEU A 8 9.98 -5.07 -18.68
CA LEU A 8 8.88 -5.46 -17.80
C LEU A 8 7.69 -6.00 -18.60
N PRO A 9 7.22 -7.22 -18.31
CA PRO A 9 5.90 -7.65 -18.78
C PRO A 9 4.85 -6.72 -18.19
N THR A 10 3.91 -6.27 -19.02
CA THR A 10 3.08 -5.12 -18.63
C THR A 10 1.69 -5.22 -19.23
N LEU A 11 0.69 -4.89 -18.43
CA LEU A 11 -0.67 -4.63 -18.86
C LEU A 11 -0.87 -3.12 -19.03
N ARG A 12 -1.38 -2.70 -20.20
CA ARG A 12 -1.77 -1.32 -20.45
C ARG A 12 -3.26 -1.16 -20.19
N ALA A 13 -3.64 -0.16 -19.44
CA ALA A 13 -5.03 0.17 -19.17
C ALA A 13 -5.27 1.68 -19.23
N ARG A 14 -6.55 2.08 -19.30
CA ARG A 14 -6.97 3.47 -19.38
C ARG A 14 -8.11 3.77 -18.41
N MET A 15 -8.01 4.91 -17.73
CA MET A 15 -9.08 5.44 -16.89
C MET A 15 -9.15 6.96 -17.07
N GLY A 16 -10.25 7.47 -17.61
CA GLY A 16 -10.36 8.87 -18.02
C GLY A 16 -9.22 9.24 -18.96
N ASP A 17 -8.50 10.32 -18.65
CA ASP A 17 -7.33 10.78 -19.43
C ASP A 17 -6.02 10.09 -19.05
N TRP A 18 -6.06 9.14 -18.12
CA TRP A 18 -4.87 8.42 -17.69
C TRP A 18 -4.71 7.13 -18.46
N THR A 19 -3.59 7.00 -19.19
CA THR A 19 -3.06 5.71 -19.61
C THR A 19 -2.05 5.29 -18.56
N TYR A 20 -2.19 4.07 -18.05
CA TYR A 20 -1.30 3.52 -17.03
C TYR A 20 -0.88 2.10 -17.38
N TYR A 21 0.23 1.69 -16.79
CA TYR A 21 0.89 0.43 -17.09
C TYR A 21 1.10 -0.34 -15.80
N ILE A 22 0.55 -1.56 -15.73
CA ILE A 22 0.64 -2.43 -14.57
C ILE A 22 1.73 -3.46 -14.82
N SER A 23 2.66 -3.58 -13.90
CA SER A 23 3.76 -4.52 -13.99
C SER A 23 4.17 -5.01 -12.60
N VAL A 24 5.20 -5.84 -12.55
CA VAL A 24 5.80 -6.35 -11.31
C VAL A 24 7.28 -5.95 -11.30
N MET A 25 7.76 -5.51 -10.14
CA MET A 25 9.18 -5.22 -9.90
C MET A 25 9.67 -5.91 -8.65
N THR A 26 10.92 -6.38 -8.67
CA THR A 26 11.56 -6.90 -7.47
C THR A 26 11.85 -5.78 -6.46
N PHE A 27 11.95 -6.15 -5.19
CA PHE A 27 12.34 -5.19 -4.15
C PHE A 27 13.71 -4.55 -4.42
N ASN A 28 14.61 -5.31 -5.03
CA ASN A 28 15.90 -4.77 -5.45
C ASN A 28 15.74 -3.67 -6.51
N GLU A 29 14.93 -3.89 -7.54
CA GLU A 29 14.64 -2.88 -8.56
C GLU A 29 13.93 -1.64 -7.97
N ILE A 30 12.98 -1.85 -7.04
CA ILE A 30 12.32 -0.76 -6.31
C ILE A 30 13.34 0.08 -5.54
N ALA A 31 14.22 -0.57 -4.79
CA ALA A 31 15.21 0.11 -3.97
C ALA A 31 16.23 0.89 -4.79
N ASP A 32 16.64 0.34 -5.92
CA ASP A 32 17.64 0.94 -6.80
C ASP A 32 17.07 2.09 -7.64
N ARG A 33 15.83 1.96 -8.13
CA ARG A 33 15.31 2.84 -9.19
C ARG A 33 14.33 3.90 -8.72
N ILE A 34 13.53 3.65 -7.68
CA ILE A 34 12.45 4.54 -7.30
C ILE A 34 12.92 5.56 -6.28
N SER A 35 12.80 6.84 -6.62
CA SER A 35 13.00 7.94 -5.68
C SER A 35 11.75 8.22 -4.86
N LEU A 36 11.94 8.83 -3.70
CA LEU A 36 10.85 9.35 -2.88
C LEU A 36 10.46 10.74 -3.41
N THR A 37 9.31 11.26 -3.00
CA THR A 37 8.59 12.44 -3.53
C THR A 37 9.35 13.77 -3.61
N ASP A 38 10.66 13.79 -3.57
CA ASP A 38 11.47 15.02 -3.69
C ASP A 38 11.26 15.78 -4.98
N GLU A 39 10.60 15.15 -5.97
CA GLU A 39 10.47 15.67 -7.31
C GLU A 39 9.18 16.46 -7.56
N ILE A 40 8.17 16.34 -6.69
CA ILE A 40 6.87 17.04 -6.85
C ILE A 40 6.94 18.48 -6.35
N HIS A 41 7.80 18.77 -5.40
CA HIS A 41 7.94 20.08 -4.79
C HIS A 41 9.38 20.59 -4.85
N LYS A 42 9.57 21.81 -5.37
CA LYS A 42 10.87 22.51 -5.33
C LYS A 42 11.17 23.09 -3.94
N ASN A 43 10.13 23.41 -3.18
CA ASN A 43 10.26 24.04 -1.85
C ASN A 43 10.62 23.02 -0.78
N LYS A 44 11.73 23.26 -0.05
CA LYS A 44 12.23 22.37 1.02
C LYS A 44 11.23 22.23 2.19
N GLY A 45 10.48 23.27 2.54
CA GLY A 45 9.49 23.25 3.60
C GLY A 45 8.30 22.32 3.27
N LEU A 46 7.77 22.40 2.04
CA LEU A 46 6.72 21.51 1.59
C LEU A 46 7.17 20.05 1.52
N LYS A 47 8.41 19.81 1.07
CA LYS A 47 9.03 18.48 1.12
C LYS A 47 9.07 17.93 2.55
N SER A 48 9.48 18.75 3.53
CA SER A 48 9.63 18.34 4.92
C SER A 48 8.30 17.98 5.60
N LEU A 49 7.18 18.59 5.19
CA LEU A 49 5.85 18.26 5.72
C LEU A 49 5.45 16.83 5.33
N ILE A 50 5.68 16.47 4.07
CA ILE A 50 5.39 15.12 3.57
C ILE A 50 6.33 14.08 4.19
N GLN A 51 7.60 14.43 4.40
CA GLN A 51 8.61 13.52 4.95
C GLN A 51 8.47 13.23 6.46
N ARG A 52 7.86 14.13 7.24
CA ARG A 52 7.66 13.92 8.69
C ARG A 52 6.74 12.72 8.99
N GLU A 53 5.66 12.56 8.24
CA GLU A 53 4.75 11.43 8.41
C GLU A 53 5.38 10.08 8.01
N VAL A 54 6.42 10.13 7.15
CA VAL A 54 7.02 8.91 6.58
C VAL A 54 7.84 8.12 7.61
N LYS A 55 8.39 8.74 8.67
CA LYS A 55 9.36 8.06 9.56
C LYS A 55 8.73 6.98 10.46
N ASP A 56 7.61 7.26 11.10
CA ASP A 56 7.03 6.35 12.10
C ASP A 56 6.34 5.15 11.49
N ARG A 57 5.63 5.35 10.37
CA ARG A 57 5.02 4.24 9.62
C ARG A 57 6.07 3.34 8.98
N THR A 58 7.20 3.88 8.52
CA THR A 58 8.26 3.09 7.89
C THR A 58 8.81 2.01 8.82
N LYS A 59 9.03 2.31 10.11
CA LYS A 59 9.55 1.34 11.07
C LYS A 59 8.63 0.12 11.22
N ARG A 60 7.32 0.35 11.34
CA ARG A 60 6.32 -0.72 11.44
C ARG A 60 6.30 -1.60 10.19
N ILE A 61 6.38 -0.98 9.01
CA ILE A 61 6.42 -1.71 7.74
C ILE A 61 7.71 -2.52 7.60
N VAL A 62 8.86 -2.00 8.03
CA VAL A 62 10.12 -2.75 8.04
C VAL A 62 10.02 -3.97 8.96
N GLU A 63 9.46 -3.79 10.15
CA GLU A 63 9.27 -4.90 11.09
C GLU A 63 8.32 -5.95 10.50
N TYR A 64 7.20 -5.53 9.91
CA TYR A 64 6.29 -6.42 9.18
C TYR A 64 7.02 -7.21 8.08
N LEU A 65 7.86 -6.57 7.27
CA LEU A 65 8.65 -7.25 6.23
C LEU A 65 9.64 -8.28 6.80
N LYS A 66 10.13 -8.05 8.02
CA LYS A 66 11.13 -8.93 8.66
C LYS A 66 10.51 -10.13 9.35
N THR A 67 9.36 -9.92 9.99
CA THR A 67 8.75 -10.90 10.90
C THR A 67 7.65 -11.72 10.25
N GLN A 68 6.86 -11.13 9.35
CA GLN A 68 5.75 -11.83 8.74
C GLN A 68 6.17 -12.66 7.53
N GLU A 69 5.79 -13.93 7.52
CA GLU A 69 5.99 -14.83 6.38
C GLU A 69 4.90 -14.61 5.32
N GLN A 70 3.64 -14.46 5.75
CA GLN A 70 2.48 -14.20 4.87
C GLN A 70 2.31 -12.69 4.65
N ARG A 71 3.35 -12.04 4.07
CA ARG A 71 3.32 -10.61 3.82
C ARG A 71 2.80 -10.26 2.43
N PHE A 72 2.02 -9.22 2.35
CA PHE A 72 1.48 -8.71 1.10
C PHE A 72 1.35 -7.19 1.14
N PHE A 73 1.66 -6.53 0.03
CA PHE A 73 1.41 -5.11 -0.17
C PHE A 73 0.55 -4.88 -1.40
N ASN A 74 -0.34 -3.91 -1.33
CA ASN A 74 -0.99 -3.37 -2.52
C ASN A 74 0.02 -2.63 -3.41
N ALA A 75 -0.36 -2.36 -4.67
CA ALA A 75 0.49 -1.76 -5.69
C ALA A 75 1.12 -0.42 -5.26
N LEU A 76 2.34 -0.16 -5.75
CA LEU A 76 2.94 1.16 -5.73
C LEU A 76 2.52 1.95 -6.97
N ILE A 77 2.22 3.23 -6.84
CA ILE A 77 1.94 4.11 -7.97
C ILE A 77 3.18 4.96 -8.24
N ILE A 78 3.76 4.78 -9.42
CA ILE A 78 5.07 5.33 -9.81
C ILE A 78 4.90 6.30 -10.97
N GLY A 79 5.37 7.52 -10.79
CA GLY A 79 5.52 8.47 -11.89
C GLY A 79 6.80 8.20 -12.69
N ILE A 80 6.68 8.22 -14.01
CA ILE A 80 7.82 8.12 -14.95
C ILE A 80 7.94 9.43 -15.70
N TYR A 81 9.14 9.99 -15.76
CA TYR A 81 9.48 11.11 -16.64
C TYR A 81 10.94 11.08 -17.07
N ASP A 82 11.28 11.88 -18.06
CA ASP A 82 12.57 11.85 -18.76
C ASP A 82 12.85 10.48 -19.39
N GLY A 83 14.05 10.34 -19.97
CA GLY A 83 14.42 9.12 -20.69
C GLY A 83 13.62 8.95 -21.99
N ASN A 84 13.44 7.74 -22.38
CA ASN A 84 12.62 7.36 -23.52
C ASN A 84 11.99 5.99 -23.28
N PRO A 85 11.02 5.89 -22.34
CA PRO A 85 10.30 4.64 -22.11
C PRO A 85 9.53 4.24 -23.37
N THR A 86 9.57 2.97 -23.70
CA THR A 86 8.82 2.43 -24.85
C THR A 86 7.90 1.32 -24.40
N TYR A 87 6.73 1.26 -25.00
CA TYR A 87 5.78 0.17 -24.83
C TYR A 87 5.58 -0.53 -26.16
N GLN A 88 5.77 -1.84 -26.17
CA GLN A 88 5.56 -2.68 -27.34
C GLN A 88 4.44 -3.65 -27.05
N GLU A 89 3.40 -3.64 -27.87
CA GLU A 89 2.30 -4.59 -27.82
C GLU A 89 2.81 -5.99 -28.20
N LEU A 90 2.24 -7.02 -27.58
CA LEU A 90 2.55 -8.41 -27.92
C LEU A 90 1.60 -8.88 -29.00
N ASP A 91 2.16 -9.58 -29.98
CA ASP A 91 1.39 -10.31 -30.97
C ASP A 91 0.90 -11.62 -30.35
N ILE A 92 -0.42 -11.75 -30.22
CA ILE A 92 -1.10 -12.92 -29.66
C ILE A 92 -1.93 -13.69 -30.68
N GLU A 93 -1.77 -13.41 -31.96
CA GLU A 93 -2.52 -14.08 -33.05
C GLU A 93 -2.30 -15.60 -33.09
N LYS A 94 -1.27 -16.09 -32.43
CA LYS A 94 -0.89 -17.50 -32.36
C LYS A 94 -1.67 -18.35 -31.36
N TYR A 95 -2.55 -17.74 -30.55
CA TYR A 95 -3.33 -18.49 -29.58
C TYR A 95 -4.58 -19.06 -30.22
N GLU A 96 -4.65 -20.37 -30.30
CA GLU A 96 -5.81 -21.10 -30.78
C GLU A 96 -7.04 -20.83 -29.89
N ASN A 97 -8.23 -20.80 -30.51
CA ASN A 97 -9.53 -20.62 -29.83
C ASN A 97 -9.89 -19.22 -29.32
N LEU A 98 -9.17 -18.17 -29.71
CA LEU A 98 -9.59 -16.80 -29.47
C LEU A 98 -10.35 -16.22 -30.66
N LYS A 99 -11.40 -15.43 -30.39
CA LYS A 99 -12.11 -14.67 -31.42
C LYS A 99 -11.30 -13.42 -31.78
N GLU A 100 -11.53 -12.90 -32.98
CA GLU A 100 -10.85 -11.70 -33.49
C GLU A 100 -10.95 -10.49 -32.51
N GLU A 101 -12.13 -10.25 -31.92
CA GLU A 101 -12.36 -9.20 -30.93
C GLU A 101 -11.53 -9.41 -29.64
N GLU A 102 -11.37 -10.68 -29.21
CA GLU A 102 -10.58 -11.04 -28.04
C GLU A 102 -9.10 -10.85 -28.32
N ILE A 103 -8.62 -11.22 -29.51
CA ILE A 103 -7.24 -11.01 -29.97
C ILE A 103 -6.92 -9.51 -29.99
N ASP A 104 -7.77 -8.67 -30.57
CA ASP A 104 -7.59 -7.22 -30.63
C ASP A 104 -7.51 -6.59 -29.22
N TYR A 105 -8.40 -6.98 -28.31
CA TYR A 105 -8.38 -6.51 -26.93
C TYR A 105 -7.11 -6.93 -26.19
N LEU A 106 -6.73 -8.21 -26.29
CA LEU A 106 -5.56 -8.74 -25.60
C LEU A 106 -4.25 -8.16 -26.15
N SER A 107 -4.11 -8.06 -27.49
CA SER A 107 -2.93 -7.46 -28.14
C SER A 107 -2.70 -6.01 -27.72
N LYS A 108 -3.77 -5.23 -27.56
CA LYS A 108 -3.69 -3.85 -27.07
C LYS A 108 -3.39 -3.75 -25.58
N THR A 109 -3.72 -4.78 -24.81
CA THR A 109 -3.58 -4.79 -23.35
C THR A 109 -2.23 -5.35 -22.91
N PHE A 110 -1.79 -6.46 -23.49
CA PHE A 110 -0.52 -7.10 -23.15
C PHE A 110 0.65 -6.49 -23.91
N GLY A 111 1.74 -6.25 -23.22
CA GLY A 111 2.93 -5.69 -23.85
C GLY A 111 4.18 -5.72 -22.98
N ILE A 112 5.22 -5.14 -23.50
CA ILE A 112 6.51 -5.00 -22.86
C ILE A 112 6.82 -3.52 -22.65
N LEU A 113 6.94 -3.10 -21.40
CA LEU A 113 7.45 -1.78 -21.06
C LEU A 113 8.97 -1.86 -20.92
N THR A 114 9.67 -1.08 -21.73
CA THR A 114 11.12 -0.97 -21.66
C THR A 114 11.52 0.38 -21.10
N LEU A 115 12.30 0.35 -20.02
CA LEU A 115 12.95 1.51 -19.44
C LEU A 115 14.43 1.49 -19.80
N SER A 116 14.95 2.57 -20.40
CA SER A 116 16.34 2.67 -20.87
C SER A 116 17.34 2.78 -19.71
N GLY A 117 16.86 3.10 -18.49
CA GLY A 117 17.68 3.42 -17.33
C GLY A 117 18.02 4.90 -17.18
N LYS A 118 17.52 5.75 -18.08
CA LYS A 118 17.65 7.22 -18.00
C LYS A 118 16.42 7.90 -17.44
N GLU A 119 15.31 7.16 -17.32
CA GLU A 119 14.06 7.63 -16.76
C GLU A 119 14.24 7.92 -15.27
N LYS A 120 13.51 8.91 -14.80
CA LYS A 120 13.34 9.18 -13.38
C LYS A 120 12.02 8.59 -12.92
N LEU A 121 12.11 7.74 -11.93
CA LEU A 121 10.99 7.04 -11.32
C LEU A 121 10.80 7.56 -9.89
N PHE A 122 9.59 7.96 -9.53
CA PHE A 122 9.28 8.42 -8.19
C PHE A 122 7.93 7.91 -7.70
N ALA A 123 7.84 7.61 -6.40
CA ALA A 123 6.61 7.12 -5.79
C ALA A 123 5.59 8.26 -5.66
N ILE A 124 4.45 8.16 -6.37
CA ILE A 124 3.28 9.02 -6.20
C ILE A 124 2.47 8.52 -4.99
N ASP A 125 2.22 7.21 -4.92
CA ASP A 125 1.69 6.52 -3.73
C ASP A 125 2.60 5.37 -3.32
N GLY A 126 2.56 5.02 -2.04
CA GLY A 126 3.38 3.96 -1.47
C GLY A 126 4.78 4.40 -1.03
N GLN A 127 5.01 5.68 -0.71
CA GLN A 127 6.32 6.20 -0.27
C GLN A 127 6.83 5.52 0.99
N HIS A 128 5.94 5.25 1.96
CA HIS A 128 6.27 4.50 3.18
C HIS A 128 6.74 3.09 2.87
N ARG A 129 6.04 2.40 1.94
CA ARG A 129 6.39 1.06 1.47
C ARG A 129 7.71 1.06 0.71
N THR A 130 7.88 2.00 -0.22
CA THR A 130 9.14 2.18 -0.96
C THR A 130 10.32 2.40 -0.02
N LYS A 131 10.15 3.24 1.01
CA LYS A 131 11.19 3.48 2.01
C LYS A 131 11.46 2.25 2.85
N ALA A 132 10.41 1.54 3.28
CA ALA A 132 10.55 0.32 4.06
C ALA A 132 11.24 -0.81 3.26
N ILE A 133 10.93 -0.97 1.97
CA ILE A 133 11.63 -1.88 1.08
C ILE A 133 13.12 -1.54 1.02
N LYS A 134 13.47 -0.26 0.81
CA LYS A 134 14.87 0.19 0.78
C LYS A 134 15.66 -0.09 2.06
N VAL A 135 15.00 -0.06 3.20
CA VAL A 135 15.60 -0.38 4.51
C VAL A 135 15.62 -1.89 4.70
N GLY A 136 14.49 -2.56 4.47
CA GLY A 136 14.31 -3.98 4.72
C GLY A 136 15.28 -4.88 3.97
N ILE A 137 15.54 -4.58 2.68
CA ILE A 137 16.53 -5.36 1.89
C ILE A 137 17.96 -5.28 2.43
N LYS A 138 18.29 -4.26 3.24
CA LYS A 138 19.59 -4.13 3.89
C LYS A 138 19.66 -4.89 5.21
N GLU A 139 18.52 -5.14 5.84
CA GLU A 139 18.41 -5.73 7.17
C GLU A 139 18.05 -7.22 7.15
N LYS A 140 17.39 -7.68 6.09
CA LYS A 140 16.98 -9.10 5.95
C LYS A 140 17.41 -9.65 4.59
N GLU A 141 18.24 -10.65 4.62
CA GLU A 141 18.62 -11.41 3.44
C GLU A 141 17.39 -12.14 2.85
N GLY A 142 17.36 -12.26 1.54
CA GLY A 142 16.24 -12.90 0.81
C GLY A 142 15.12 -11.98 0.37
N LEU A 143 14.96 -10.79 0.96
CA LEU A 143 13.94 -9.81 0.51
C LEU A 143 14.20 -9.24 -0.89
N HIS A 144 15.41 -9.32 -1.40
CA HIS A 144 15.80 -8.73 -2.70
C HIS A 144 14.98 -9.25 -3.87
N ASN A 145 14.59 -10.52 -3.84
CA ASN A 145 13.89 -11.22 -4.91
C ASN A 145 12.36 -11.18 -4.74
N GLU A 146 11.87 -10.62 -3.64
CA GLU A 146 10.43 -10.44 -3.49
C GLU A 146 9.91 -9.41 -4.48
N GLU A 147 8.68 -9.61 -4.92
CA GLU A 147 8.07 -8.85 -5.98
C GLU A 147 6.87 -8.06 -5.48
N ILE A 148 6.65 -6.90 -6.07
CA ILE A 148 5.50 -6.06 -5.79
C ILE A 148 4.91 -5.51 -7.09
N THR A 149 3.59 -5.42 -7.14
CA THR A 149 2.88 -4.78 -8.24
C THR A 149 3.19 -3.29 -8.26
N VAL A 150 3.48 -2.78 -9.45
CA VAL A 150 3.68 -1.36 -9.72
C VAL A 150 2.73 -0.88 -10.80
N ILE A 151 2.22 0.32 -10.64
CA ILE A 151 1.40 1.02 -11.62
C ILE A 151 2.18 2.24 -12.07
N PHE A 152 2.62 2.25 -13.31
CA PHE A 152 3.35 3.35 -13.89
C PHE A 152 2.43 4.35 -14.57
N LEU A 153 2.71 5.64 -14.33
CA LEU A 153 2.00 6.77 -14.90
C LEU A 153 3.00 7.75 -15.52
N ALA A 154 2.71 8.21 -16.73
CA ALA A 154 3.54 9.23 -17.37
C ALA A 154 3.41 10.58 -16.63
N HIS A 155 4.53 11.12 -16.18
CA HIS A 155 4.63 12.45 -15.62
C HIS A 155 5.27 13.40 -16.62
N LYS A 156 4.69 14.58 -16.79
CA LYS A 156 5.27 15.65 -17.60
C LYS A 156 5.86 16.72 -16.68
N ASN A 157 7.14 17.02 -16.86
CA ASN A 157 7.83 18.07 -16.09
C ASN A 157 7.54 19.48 -16.64
N THR A 158 6.26 19.76 -16.88
CA THR A 158 5.72 21.06 -17.29
C THR A 158 4.83 21.59 -16.16
N PRO A 159 4.50 22.90 -16.12
CA PRO A 159 3.58 23.45 -15.11
C PRO A 159 2.26 22.64 -15.01
N ASP A 160 1.64 22.35 -16.14
CA ASP A 160 0.38 21.57 -16.19
C ASP A 160 0.58 20.11 -15.76
N GLY A 161 1.69 19.49 -16.15
CA GLY A 161 2.04 18.14 -15.73
C GLY A 161 2.27 18.03 -14.22
N LEU A 162 2.90 19.03 -13.62
CA LEU A 162 3.07 19.14 -12.17
C LEU A 162 1.72 19.31 -11.45
N ILE A 163 0.81 20.15 -11.98
CA ILE A 163 -0.54 20.32 -11.44
C ILE A 163 -1.31 19.00 -11.51
N ARG A 164 -1.28 18.33 -12.66
CA ARG A 164 -1.94 17.05 -12.90
C ARG A 164 -1.48 15.97 -11.90
N THR A 165 -0.16 15.84 -11.72
CA THR A 165 0.42 14.86 -10.79
C THR A 165 0.13 15.20 -9.33
N ARG A 166 0.14 16.48 -8.95
CA ARG A 166 -0.26 16.90 -7.59
C ARG A 166 -1.73 16.63 -7.30
N ARG A 167 -2.63 16.84 -8.28
CA ARG A 167 -4.05 16.47 -8.15
C ARG A 167 -4.21 14.97 -7.92
N LEU A 168 -3.53 14.13 -8.72
CA LEU A 168 -3.55 12.69 -8.53
C LEU A 168 -3.04 12.29 -7.15
N PHE A 169 -1.90 12.83 -6.72
CA PHE A 169 -1.34 12.58 -5.39
C PHE A 169 -2.34 12.97 -4.28
N SER A 170 -2.95 14.15 -4.38
CA SER A 170 -3.96 14.62 -3.42
C SER A 170 -5.19 13.69 -3.40
N THR A 171 -5.66 13.25 -4.56
CA THR A 171 -6.81 12.35 -4.67
C THR A 171 -6.54 11.01 -4.03
N LEU A 172 -5.41 10.38 -4.34
CA LEU A 172 -5.02 9.09 -3.78
C LEU A 172 -4.90 9.13 -2.24
N ASN A 173 -4.30 10.22 -1.70
CA ASN A 173 -4.08 10.34 -0.27
C ASN A 173 -5.33 10.84 0.50
N ARG A 174 -6.14 11.71 -0.10
CA ARG A 174 -7.34 12.28 0.56
C ARG A 174 -8.40 11.23 0.85
N TYR A 175 -8.58 10.28 -0.04
CA TYR A 175 -9.61 9.24 0.08
C TYR A 175 -9.10 7.96 0.76
N ALA A 176 -7.81 7.87 1.08
CA ALA A 176 -7.27 6.84 1.95
C ALA A 176 -7.73 7.08 3.40
N LYS A 177 -8.94 6.61 3.71
CA LYS A 177 -9.48 6.71 5.08
C LYS A 177 -8.68 5.78 5.99
N PRO A 178 -8.12 6.26 7.11
CA PRO A 178 -7.51 5.37 8.09
C PRO A 178 -8.54 4.36 8.59
N VAL A 179 -8.15 3.10 8.68
CA VAL A 179 -8.97 2.05 9.29
C VAL A 179 -9.20 2.43 10.76
N SER A 180 -10.45 2.43 11.20
CA SER A 180 -10.80 2.78 12.58
C SER A 180 -10.32 1.70 13.54
N LYS A 181 -10.19 2.04 14.85
CA LYS A 181 -9.78 1.08 15.87
C LYS A 181 -10.74 -0.12 15.97
N SER A 182 -12.03 0.11 15.83
CA SER A 182 -13.02 -0.96 15.83
C SER A 182 -12.90 -1.89 14.62
N GLU A 183 -12.58 -1.35 13.45
CA GLU A 183 -12.31 -2.15 12.25
C GLU A 183 -11.01 -2.95 12.40
N ILE A 184 -9.95 -2.35 12.97
CA ILE A 184 -8.71 -3.08 13.28
C ILE A 184 -9.00 -4.25 14.22
N ILE A 185 -9.72 -4.02 15.32
CA ILE A 185 -10.09 -5.09 16.25
C ILE A 185 -10.86 -6.22 15.55
N ALA A 186 -11.68 -5.88 14.54
CA ALA A 186 -12.48 -6.86 13.81
C ALA A 186 -11.66 -7.75 12.85
N ILE A 187 -10.50 -7.31 12.37
CA ILE A 187 -9.77 -8.00 11.29
C ILE A 187 -8.30 -8.33 11.60
N ASP A 188 -7.72 -7.79 12.67
CA ASP A 188 -6.30 -8.01 12.99
C ASP A 188 -6.10 -9.39 13.62
N GLU A 189 -5.40 -10.27 12.92
CA GLU A 189 -5.05 -11.63 13.36
C GLU A 189 -3.64 -11.70 13.99
N GLU A 190 -2.92 -10.58 14.07
CA GLU A 190 -1.60 -10.48 14.69
C GLU A 190 -1.70 -9.93 16.13
N ASP A 191 -2.82 -9.30 16.46
CA ASP A 191 -3.09 -8.75 17.80
C ASP A 191 -3.89 -9.74 18.65
N ASN A 192 -3.21 -10.40 19.58
CA ASN A 192 -3.85 -11.34 20.51
C ASN A 192 -5.01 -10.71 21.30
N CYS A 193 -4.93 -9.42 21.65
CA CYS A 193 -6.02 -8.73 22.34
C CYS A 193 -7.24 -8.56 21.42
N ALA A 194 -7.01 -8.30 20.13
CA ALA A 194 -8.09 -8.23 19.14
C ALA A 194 -8.76 -9.60 18.95
N ILE A 195 -7.96 -10.67 18.80
CA ILE A 195 -8.47 -12.06 18.69
C ILE A 195 -9.32 -12.41 19.88
N ILE A 196 -8.83 -12.20 21.11
CA ILE A 196 -9.57 -12.51 22.34
C ILE A 196 -10.83 -11.66 22.43
N THR A 197 -10.77 -10.39 22.06
CA THR A 197 -11.94 -9.51 22.08
C THR A 197 -13.02 -10.02 21.13
N ARG A 198 -12.66 -10.46 19.91
CA ARG A 198 -13.61 -11.07 18.96
C ARG A 198 -14.24 -12.33 19.54
N ASN A 199 -13.42 -13.26 20.04
CA ASN A 199 -13.92 -14.52 20.63
C ASN A 199 -14.88 -14.25 21.80
N LEU A 200 -14.58 -13.26 22.64
CA LEU A 200 -15.48 -12.87 23.73
C LEU A 200 -16.82 -12.33 23.21
N VAL A 201 -16.81 -11.57 22.13
CA VAL A 201 -18.02 -10.99 21.53
C VAL A 201 -18.85 -12.06 20.80
N GLU A 202 -18.19 -12.99 20.12
CA GLU A 202 -18.84 -14.01 19.30
C GLU A 202 -19.32 -15.21 20.12
N ASP A 203 -18.49 -15.69 21.04
CA ASP A 203 -18.71 -16.98 21.70
C ASP A 203 -19.17 -16.88 23.17
N PHE A 204 -18.94 -15.72 23.82
CA PHE A 204 -19.29 -15.63 25.26
C PHE A 204 -20.74 -15.15 25.45
N PRO A 205 -21.66 -16.03 25.96
CA PRO A 205 -23.09 -15.75 25.95
C PRO A 205 -23.49 -14.48 26.72
N LEU A 206 -22.77 -14.11 27.78
CA LEU A 206 -23.06 -12.93 28.59
C LEU A 206 -22.78 -11.59 27.84
N LEU A 207 -21.99 -11.61 26.79
CA LEU A 207 -21.66 -10.40 25.99
C LEU A 207 -22.49 -10.30 24.72
N GLN A 208 -23.25 -11.33 24.37
CA GLN A 208 -24.07 -11.33 23.16
C GLN A 208 -25.18 -10.27 23.23
N GLY A 209 -25.25 -9.41 22.20
CA GLY A 209 -26.28 -8.38 22.06
C GLY A 209 -26.12 -7.15 22.97
N ILE A 210 -25.11 -7.09 23.83
CA ILE A 210 -24.88 -5.97 24.75
C ILE A 210 -23.60 -5.19 24.43
N ILE A 211 -22.92 -5.50 23.33
CA ILE A 211 -21.74 -4.78 22.85
C ILE A 211 -22.15 -3.86 21.70
N GLN A 212 -21.79 -2.58 21.77
CA GLN A 212 -21.99 -1.66 20.65
C GLN A 212 -20.75 -1.64 19.75
N PHE A 213 -20.99 -1.79 18.44
CA PHE A 213 -19.97 -1.70 17.39
C PHE A 213 -19.98 -0.31 16.78
N ASN A 214 -19.10 0.59 17.25
CA ASN A 214 -18.96 1.94 16.74
C ASN A 214 -17.49 2.36 16.70
N GLN A 215 -17.22 3.50 16.08
CA GLN A 215 -15.84 3.99 15.91
C GLN A 215 -15.33 4.84 17.08
N THR A 216 -16.14 5.04 18.10
CA THR A 216 -15.82 5.85 19.28
C THR A 216 -15.93 5.02 20.56
N ARG A 217 -15.30 5.49 21.64
CA ARG A 217 -15.41 4.83 22.97
C ARG A 217 -16.75 5.10 23.68
N SER A 218 -17.55 6.01 23.16
CA SER A 218 -18.85 6.34 23.78
C SER A 218 -19.97 5.45 23.25
N ILE A 219 -20.88 5.05 24.13
CA ILE A 219 -22.12 4.39 23.74
C ILE A 219 -23.09 5.45 23.23
N SER A 220 -23.78 5.17 22.10
CA SER A 220 -24.79 6.08 21.56
C SER A 220 -25.96 6.20 22.56
N VAL A 221 -26.44 7.43 22.76
CA VAL A 221 -27.60 7.72 23.62
C VAL A 221 -28.85 6.98 23.16
N SER A 222 -28.96 6.68 21.87
CA SER A 222 -30.05 5.91 21.28
C SER A 222 -29.97 4.40 21.58
N ASN A 223 -28.81 3.89 21.95
CA ASN A 223 -28.61 2.47 22.28
C ASN A 223 -28.97 2.23 23.75
N LYS A 224 -30.09 1.54 23.98
CA LYS A 224 -30.61 1.25 25.31
C LYS A 224 -30.14 -0.11 25.88
N THR A 225 -29.52 -0.95 25.06
CA THR A 225 -29.14 -2.33 25.43
C THR A 225 -27.64 -2.50 25.63
N ALA A 226 -26.83 -1.68 25.02
CA ALA A 226 -25.39 -1.82 25.10
C ALA A 226 -24.87 -1.51 26.50
N PHE A 227 -24.12 -2.46 27.08
CA PHE A 227 -23.36 -2.30 28.32
C PHE A 227 -22.02 -1.62 28.08
N THR A 228 -21.37 -1.96 26.98
CA THR A 228 -20.08 -1.39 26.57
C THR A 228 -19.94 -1.37 25.04
N ASN A 229 -18.82 -0.91 24.52
CA ASN A 229 -18.52 -1.01 23.10
C ASN A 229 -17.21 -1.80 22.86
N ILE A 230 -17.00 -2.22 21.62
CA ILE A 230 -15.88 -3.11 21.25
C ILE A 230 -14.51 -2.50 21.56
N ILE A 231 -14.34 -1.16 21.46
CA ILE A 231 -13.07 -0.50 21.74
C ILE A 231 -12.75 -0.54 23.22
N VAL A 232 -13.74 -0.30 24.09
CA VAL A 232 -13.57 -0.35 25.55
C VAL A 232 -13.32 -1.78 26.01
N LEU A 233 -14.01 -2.75 25.43
CA LEU A 233 -13.77 -4.17 25.71
C LEU A 233 -12.32 -4.56 25.33
N TYR A 234 -11.86 -4.15 24.16
CA TYR A 234 -10.47 -4.38 23.74
C TYR A 234 -9.46 -3.71 24.69
N ASP A 235 -9.70 -2.46 25.09
CA ASP A 235 -8.83 -1.76 26.03
C ASP A 235 -8.77 -2.50 27.39
N PHE A 236 -9.90 -3.03 27.84
CA PHE A 236 -9.98 -3.84 29.05
C PHE A 236 -9.19 -5.15 28.92
N VAL A 237 -9.37 -5.90 27.84
CA VAL A 237 -8.59 -7.10 27.52
C VAL A 237 -7.10 -6.79 27.49
N THR A 238 -6.71 -5.68 26.86
CA THR A 238 -5.32 -5.25 26.79
C THR A 238 -4.74 -4.99 28.18
N VAL A 239 -5.46 -4.27 29.04
CA VAL A 239 -5.01 -4.00 30.41
C VAL A 239 -4.85 -5.30 31.20
N ILE A 240 -5.78 -6.23 31.09
CA ILE A 240 -5.69 -7.52 31.78
C ILE A 240 -4.45 -8.30 31.32
N LEU A 241 -4.24 -8.42 30.03
CA LEU A 241 -3.17 -9.26 29.47
C LEU A 241 -1.77 -8.62 29.59
N THR A 242 -1.68 -7.31 29.62
CA THR A 242 -0.38 -6.60 29.71
C THR A 242 0.04 -6.22 31.12
N ASN A 243 -0.90 -6.24 32.07
CA ASN A 243 -0.60 -5.85 33.45
C ASN A 243 -0.18 -7.07 34.28
N GLN A 244 1.11 -7.34 34.32
CA GLN A 244 1.70 -8.47 35.07
C GLN A 244 1.36 -8.44 36.58
N ASN A 245 1.03 -7.27 37.15
CA ASN A 245 0.70 -7.13 38.56
C ASN A 245 -0.71 -7.65 38.91
N VAL A 246 -1.62 -7.79 37.93
CA VAL A 246 -3.02 -8.26 38.20
C VAL A 246 -3.07 -9.76 38.47
N PHE A 247 -2.15 -10.54 37.88
CA PHE A 247 -2.20 -12.01 37.98
C PHE A 247 -1.05 -12.63 38.76
N GLY A 248 -0.14 -11.86 39.36
CA GLY A 248 0.96 -12.41 40.16
C GLY A 248 1.93 -13.30 39.37
N ILE A 249 1.90 -13.21 38.06
CA ILE A 249 2.80 -13.96 37.19
C ILE A 249 4.14 -13.20 37.16
N LYS A 250 5.16 -13.80 37.81
CA LYS A 250 6.56 -13.32 37.79
C LYS A 250 7.24 -13.78 36.53
#